data_f73a0fabfef101b1448af7f888addc21
#
_entry.id   f73a0fabfef101b1448af7f888addc21
#
_cell.length_a   1.000
_cell.length_b   1.000
_cell.length_c   1.000
_cell.angle_alpha   90.00
_cell.angle_beta   90.00
_cell.angle_gamma   90.00
#
_symmetry.space_group_name_H-M   'P 1'
#
loop_
_entity.id
_entity.type
_entity.pdbx_description
1 polymer ?
#
loop_
_entity_poly.entity_id
_entity_poly.type
_entity_poly.pdbx_seq_one_letter_code
_entity_poly.pdbx_strand_id
1 'polypeptide(L)'
;MSDQKLNDAMQSMLAEQTPILATVIKESGMPNIGPKRSLRVYDGNHLIFNENTGGQTLENIKQGSKIAIAVIDRPNLDGYRFVGTPEVHLDGVFYDNAVQYAADNGMKTPKCAVLIKVDEVYTLKSGPTAGQQIA
;
A
#
# COMPACT_ATOMS: atom_id res chain seq x y z
N MET A 1 -10.38 17.61 14.18
CA MET A 1 -9.45 16.53 14.49
C MET A 1 -9.44 15.53 13.35
N SER A 2 -8.28 15.24 12.84
CA SER A 2 -8.17 14.25 11.79
C SER A 2 -8.17 12.86 12.43
N ASP A 3 -9.07 12.01 11.97
CA ASP A 3 -9.05 10.59 12.32
C ASP A 3 -7.94 9.91 11.53
N GLN A 4 -6.72 10.03 12.04
CA GLN A 4 -5.54 9.47 11.40
C GLN A 4 -5.57 7.95 11.51
N LYS A 5 -5.68 7.27 10.36
CA LYS A 5 -5.73 5.81 10.29
C LYS A 5 -4.38 5.16 10.61
N LEU A 6 -3.29 5.81 10.22
CA LEU A 6 -1.93 5.28 10.33
C LEU A 6 -1.26 5.88 11.56
N ASN A 7 -1.19 5.11 12.65
CA ASN A 7 -0.48 5.55 13.85
C ASN A 7 1.04 5.35 13.68
N ASP A 8 1.81 5.78 14.67
CA ASP A 8 3.28 5.73 14.59
C ASP A 8 3.81 4.30 14.46
N ALA A 9 3.22 3.34 15.15
CA ALA A 9 3.65 1.94 15.07
C ALA A 9 3.44 1.36 13.67
N MET A 10 2.31 1.66 13.05
CA MET A 10 2.02 1.25 11.68
C MET A 10 2.99 1.87 10.69
N GLN A 11 3.26 3.17 10.83
CA GLN A 11 4.18 3.89 9.94
C GLN A 11 5.60 3.35 10.06
N SER A 12 6.05 3.05 11.28
CA SER A 12 7.37 2.46 11.51
C SER A 12 7.50 1.10 10.85
N MET A 13 6.51 0.25 10.99
CA MET A 13 6.55 -1.09 10.38
C MET A 13 6.53 -1.00 8.84
N LEU A 14 5.74 -0.09 8.29
CA LEU A 14 5.72 0.15 6.84
C LEU A 14 7.08 0.62 6.31
N ALA A 15 7.83 1.38 7.11
CA ALA A 15 9.17 1.84 6.72
C ALA A 15 10.23 0.75 6.83
N GLU A 16 10.06 -0.19 7.76
CA GLU A 16 11.07 -1.22 8.06
C GLU A 16 10.88 -2.51 7.28
N GLN A 17 9.63 -2.88 6.96
CA GLN A 17 9.32 -4.16 6.33
C GLN A 17 8.94 -3.97 4.86
N THR A 18 9.17 -4.99 4.05
CA THR A 18 8.72 -4.97 2.65
C THR A 18 7.21 -5.22 2.60
N PRO A 19 6.43 -4.27 2.09
CA PRO A 19 4.99 -4.49 1.99
C PRO A 19 4.65 -5.49 0.89
N ILE A 20 3.65 -6.33 1.17
CA ILE A 20 3.08 -7.27 0.22
C ILE A 20 1.68 -6.75 -0.14
N LEU A 21 1.39 -6.70 -1.42
CA LEU A 21 0.22 -6.03 -1.93
C LEU A 21 -0.64 -7.00 -2.73
N ALA A 22 -1.94 -6.97 -2.50
CA ALA A 22 -2.91 -7.84 -3.17
C ALA A 22 -3.98 -7.04 -3.88
N THR A 23 -4.33 -7.49 -5.09
CA THR A 23 -5.45 -6.99 -5.88
C THR A 23 -6.18 -8.19 -6.47
N VAL A 24 -7.31 -7.96 -7.14
CA VAL A 24 -8.16 -9.03 -7.65
C VAL A 24 -8.43 -8.82 -9.14
N ILE A 25 -8.32 -9.87 -9.92
CA ILE A 25 -8.71 -9.86 -11.34
C ILE A 25 -10.23 -9.85 -11.40
N LYS A 26 -10.80 -8.81 -12.00
CA LYS A 26 -12.25 -8.58 -12.01
C LYS A 26 -13.04 -9.74 -12.58
N GLU A 27 -12.60 -10.30 -13.71
CA GLU A 27 -13.36 -11.33 -14.41
C GLU A 27 -13.41 -12.65 -13.66
N SER A 28 -12.30 -13.07 -13.07
CA SER A 28 -12.18 -14.40 -12.47
C SER A 28 -12.24 -14.41 -10.95
N GLY A 29 -12.05 -13.26 -10.31
CA GLY A 29 -11.90 -13.20 -8.85
C GLY A 29 -10.55 -13.73 -8.39
N MET A 30 -9.62 -14.02 -9.30
CA MET A 30 -8.29 -14.54 -8.94
C MET A 30 -7.51 -13.47 -8.20
N PRO A 31 -7.01 -13.77 -6.99
CA PRO A 31 -6.15 -12.83 -6.28
C PRO A 31 -4.77 -12.74 -6.93
N ASN A 32 -4.21 -11.54 -6.95
CA ASN A 32 -2.86 -11.27 -7.41
C ASN A 32 -2.09 -10.66 -6.25
N ILE A 33 -0.94 -11.22 -5.90
CA ILE A 33 -0.18 -10.82 -4.72
C ILE A 33 1.30 -10.73 -5.04
N GLY A 34 1.96 -9.71 -4.51
CA GLY A 34 3.40 -9.54 -4.68
C GLY A 34 3.93 -8.38 -3.86
N PRO A 35 5.27 -8.27 -3.75
CA PRO A 35 5.89 -7.17 -3.03
C PRO A 35 5.84 -5.87 -3.83
N LYS A 36 5.80 -4.75 -3.12
CA LYS A 36 5.89 -3.42 -3.72
C LYS A 36 6.84 -2.57 -2.88
N ARG A 37 8.11 -2.59 -3.26
CA ARG A 37 9.17 -1.94 -2.47
C ARG A 37 9.04 -0.43 -2.40
N SER A 38 8.42 0.19 -3.39
CA SER A 38 8.22 1.64 -3.40
C SER A 38 7.02 2.10 -2.56
N LEU A 39 6.23 1.16 -2.02
CA LEU A 39 5.08 1.52 -1.20
C LEU A 39 5.54 2.12 0.12
N ARG A 40 5.00 3.27 0.45
CA ARG A 40 5.38 4.05 1.62
C ARG A 40 4.22 4.91 2.11
N VAL A 41 4.37 5.45 3.31
CA VAL A 41 3.40 6.40 3.87
C VAL A 41 3.50 7.71 3.11
N TYR A 42 2.36 8.23 2.66
CA TYR A 42 2.27 9.58 2.10
C TYR A 42 1.88 10.58 3.18
N ASP A 43 0.81 10.28 3.92
CA ASP A 43 0.39 11.05 5.09
C ASP A 43 -0.34 10.10 6.07
N GLY A 44 -0.96 10.65 7.09
CA GLY A 44 -1.62 9.85 8.13
C GLY A 44 -2.80 9.00 7.66
N ASN A 45 -3.27 9.18 6.43
CA ASN A 45 -4.42 8.46 5.88
C ASN A 45 -4.17 7.85 4.51
N HIS A 46 -2.97 8.04 3.94
CA HIS A 46 -2.67 7.62 2.58
C HIS A 46 -1.32 6.93 2.49
N LEU A 47 -1.29 5.91 1.65
CA LEU A 47 -0.05 5.27 1.18
C LEU A 47 0.13 5.64 -0.29
N ILE A 48 1.36 5.51 -0.79
CA ILE A 48 1.66 5.79 -2.19
C ILE A 48 2.72 4.81 -2.69
N PHE A 49 2.62 4.40 -3.95
CA PHE A 49 3.70 3.63 -4.58
C PHE A 49 3.91 4.05 -6.02
N ASN A 50 5.11 3.74 -6.52
CA ASN A 50 5.49 4.00 -7.90
C ASN A 50 5.17 2.77 -8.75
N GLU A 51 4.48 2.95 -9.86
CA GLU A 51 4.25 1.88 -10.83
C GLU A 51 5.18 2.08 -12.02
N ASN A 52 6.10 1.13 -12.21
CA ASN A 52 7.13 1.24 -13.25
C ASN A 52 6.84 0.38 -14.47
N THR A 53 6.25 -0.79 -14.27
CA THR A 53 6.10 -1.78 -15.35
C THR A 53 4.71 -1.83 -15.97
N GLY A 54 3.68 -1.47 -15.22
CA GLY A 54 2.30 -1.53 -15.71
C GLY A 54 1.77 -2.95 -15.85
N GLY A 55 2.09 -3.83 -14.89
CA GLY A 55 1.66 -5.22 -14.92
C GLY A 55 0.25 -5.46 -14.41
N GLN A 56 0.00 -6.68 -13.93
CA GLN A 56 -1.33 -7.13 -13.51
C GLN A 56 -1.91 -6.29 -12.37
N THR A 57 -1.09 -5.85 -11.42
CA THR A 57 -1.53 -4.99 -10.31
C THR A 57 -2.19 -3.72 -10.84
N LEU A 58 -1.53 -3.02 -11.76
CA LEU A 58 -2.07 -1.79 -12.33
C LEU A 58 -3.35 -2.06 -13.10
N GLU A 59 -3.38 -3.12 -13.89
CA GLU A 59 -4.57 -3.50 -14.66
C GLU A 59 -5.76 -3.76 -13.73
N ASN A 60 -5.53 -4.50 -12.64
CA ASN A 60 -6.57 -4.77 -11.65
C ASN A 60 -7.10 -3.48 -11.01
N ILE A 61 -6.21 -2.56 -10.69
CA ILE A 61 -6.58 -1.25 -10.13
C ILE A 61 -7.44 -0.46 -11.12
N LYS A 62 -7.05 -0.43 -12.38
CA LYS A 62 -7.82 0.26 -13.43
C LYS A 62 -9.22 -0.33 -13.61
N GLN A 63 -9.37 -1.61 -13.29
CA GLN A 63 -10.66 -2.31 -13.38
C GLN A 63 -11.48 -2.21 -12.08
N GLY A 64 -11.02 -1.43 -11.11
CA GLY A 64 -11.78 -1.14 -9.91
C GLY A 64 -11.44 -1.99 -8.69
N SER A 65 -10.34 -2.76 -8.72
CA SER A 65 -9.94 -3.56 -7.56
C SER A 65 -9.62 -2.67 -6.36
N LYS A 66 -10.11 -3.07 -5.20
CA LYS A 66 -9.56 -2.58 -3.93
C LYS A 66 -8.17 -3.16 -3.75
N ILE A 67 -7.44 -2.64 -2.77
CA ILE A 67 -6.08 -3.06 -2.51
C ILE A 67 -5.97 -3.48 -1.05
N ALA A 68 -5.26 -4.58 -0.82
CA ALA A 68 -4.91 -5.00 0.53
C ALA A 68 -3.40 -5.07 0.63
N ILE A 69 -2.85 -4.58 1.74
CA ILE A 69 -1.42 -4.52 1.96
C ILE A 69 -1.13 -5.16 3.31
N ALA A 70 -0.15 -6.06 3.36
CA ALA A 70 0.31 -6.66 4.60
C ALA A 70 1.76 -6.28 4.86
N VAL A 71 2.07 -5.95 6.12
CA VAL A 71 3.43 -5.84 6.62
C VAL A 71 3.55 -6.74 7.83
N ILE A 72 4.64 -7.49 7.88
CA ILE A 72 4.85 -8.53 8.90
C ILE A 72 6.20 -8.32 9.57
N ASP A 73 6.18 -8.33 10.90
CA ASP A 73 7.37 -8.35 11.74
C ASP A 73 7.44 -9.73 12.38
N ARG A 74 8.12 -10.64 11.70
CA ARG A 74 8.16 -12.05 12.10
C ARG A 74 8.76 -12.28 13.48
N PRO A 75 9.92 -11.69 13.83
CA PRO A 75 10.51 -11.90 15.17
C PRO A 75 9.57 -11.52 16.32
N ASN A 76 8.76 -10.50 16.15
CA ASN A 76 7.83 -10.03 17.18
C ASN A 76 6.42 -10.58 17.02
N LEU A 77 6.18 -11.46 16.04
CA LEU A 77 4.87 -12.05 15.75
C LEU A 77 3.78 -10.98 15.58
N ASP A 78 4.16 -9.88 14.96
CA ASP A 78 3.30 -8.71 14.77
C ASP A 78 3.11 -8.42 13.29
N GLY A 79 2.11 -7.61 12.98
CA GLY A 79 1.83 -7.19 11.63
C GLY A 79 0.54 -6.39 11.53
N TYR A 80 0.34 -5.82 10.33
CA TYR A 80 -0.88 -5.06 10.00
C TYR A 80 -1.33 -5.41 8.61
N ARG A 81 -2.66 -5.36 8.40
CA ARG A 81 -3.28 -5.39 7.08
C ARG A 81 -4.00 -4.09 6.87
N PHE A 82 -3.66 -3.41 5.80
CA PHE A 82 -4.32 -2.17 5.38
C PHE A 82 -5.19 -2.47 4.18
N VAL A 83 -6.43 -2.02 4.20
CA VAL A 83 -7.33 -2.15 3.05
C VAL A 83 -7.68 -0.75 2.58
N GLY A 84 -7.58 -0.52 1.30
CA GLY A 84 -7.78 0.81 0.78
C GLY A 84 -8.28 0.88 -0.65
N THR A 85 -8.50 2.13 -1.06
CA THR A 85 -8.99 2.48 -2.39
C THR A 85 -7.86 3.15 -3.16
N PRO A 86 -7.37 2.52 -4.23
CA PRO A 86 -6.29 3.09 -5.03
C PRO A 86 -6.79 4.10 -6.06
N GLU A 87 -5.92 5.06 -6.36
CA GLU A 87 -6.15 6.12 -7.34
C GLU A 87 -4.90 6.30 -8.17
N VAL A 88 -5.03 6.23 -9.50
CA VAL A 88 -3.89 6.36 -10.43
C VAL A 88 -3.69 7.81 -10.81
N HIS A 89 -2.46 8.30 -10.67
CA HIS A 89 -2.07 9.67 -11.02
C HIS A 89 -0.98 9.67 -12.07
N LEU A 90 -1.23 10.32 -13.20
CA LEU A 90 -0.29 10.45 -14.32
C LEU A 90 0.41 11.80 -14.35
N ASP A 91 -0.06 12.74 -13.54
CA ASP A 91 0.51 14.08 -13.39
C ASP A 91 0.10 14.65 -12.02
N GLY A 92 0.54 15.86 -11.74
CA GLY A 92 0.17 16.56 -10.52
C GLY A 92 1.05 16.21 -9.34
N VAL A 93 0.63 16.63 -8.14
CA VAL A 93 1.44 16.58 -6.94
C VAL A 93 1.83 15.15 -6.53
N PHE A 94 0.93 14.20 -6.71
CA PHE A 94 1.22 12.80 -6.33
C PHE A 94 2.19 12.16 -7.31
N TYR A 95 2.03 12.44 -8.60
CA TYR A 95 2.99 11.96 -9.60
C TYR A 95 4.37 12.60 -9.39
N ASP A 96 4.41 13.90 -9.08
CA ASP A 96 5.67 14.60 -8.81
C ASP A 96 6.38 14.00 -7.59
N ASN A 97 5.63 13.60 -6.56
CA ASN A 97 6.18 12.88 -5.42
C ASN A 97 6.84 11.57 -5.86
N ALA A 98 6.18 10.83 -6.74
CA ALA A 98 6.71 9.56 -7.25
C ALA A 98 7.99 9.75 -8.07
N VAL A 99 8.04 10.79 -8.88
CA VAL A 99 9.24 11.13 -9.67
C VAL A 99 10.40 11.47 -8.74
N GLN A 100 10.15 12.27 -7.72
CA GLN A 100 11.19 12.65 -6.75
C GLN A 100 11.68 11.42 -5.96
N TYR A 101 10.76 10.56 -5.52
CA TYR A 101 11.13 9.32 -4.85
C TYR A 101 12.04 8.45 -5.73
N ALA A 102 11.70 8.32 -7.02
CA ALA A 102 12.50 7.55 -7.96
C ALA A 102 13.91 8.13 -8.10
N ALA A 103 14.01 9.45 -8.23
CA ALA A 103 15.31 10.14 -8.33
C ALA A 103 16.14 9.93 -7.06
N ASP A 104 15.53 10.05 -5.89
CA ASP A 104 16.21 9.91 -4.59
C ASP A 104 16.71 8.49 -4.35
N ASN A 105 16.08 7.50 -4.97
CA ASN A 105 16.37 6.08 -4.74
C ASN A 105 17.02 5.38 -5.94
N GLY A 106 17.46 6.14 -6.94
CA GLY A 106 18.14 5.59 -8.12
C GLY A 106 17.24 4.72 -8.98
N MET A 107 15.96 4.99 -9.01
CA MET A 107 14.97 4.23 -9.76
C MET A 107 14.60 4.97 -11.05
N LYS A 108 14.06 4.24 -12.02
CA LYS A 108 13.55 4.84 -13.26
C LYS A 108 12.33 5.70 -12.98
N THR A 109 12.11 6.70 -13.83
CA THR A 109 10.91 7.51 -13.79
C THR A 109 9.68 6.61 -13.90
N PRO A 110 8.73 6.69 -12.97
CA PRO A 110 7.56 5.80 -12.97
C PRO A 110 6.57 6.15 -14.08
N LYS A 111 5.81 5.15 -14.52
CA LYS A 111 4.69 5.36 -15.44
C LYS A 111 3.57 6.14 -14.78
N CYS A 112 3.32 5.85 -13.51
CA CYS A 112 2.30 6.56 -12.74
C CYS A 112 2.59 6.39 -11.25
N ALA A 113 1.91 7.22 -10.45
CA ALA A 113 1.84 7.07 -9.01
C ALA A 113 0.49 6.47 -8.66
N VAL A 114 0.47 5.57 -7.68
CA VAL A 114 -0.78 5.06 -7.13
C VAL A 114 -0.91 5.55 -5.70
N LEU A 115 -1.90 6.40 -5.46
CA LEU A 115 -2.24 6.89 -4.13
C LEU A 115 -3.31 5.97 -3.56
N ILE A 116 -3.13 5.54 -2.32
CA ILE A 116 -4.06 4.62 -1.67
C ILE A 116 -4.65 5.31 -0.45
N LYS A 117 -5.96 5.55 -0.49
CA LYS A 117 -6.68 6.00 0.70
C LYS A 117 -6.89 4.78 1.59
N VAL A 118 -6.39 4.84 2.82
CA VAL A 118 -6.57 3.75 3.78
C VAL A 118 -7.97 3.81 4.35
N ASP A 119 -8.76 2.79 4.09
CA ASP A 119 -10.15 2.70 4.56
C ASP A 119 -10.25 1.95 5.88
N GLU A 120 -9.48 0.87 6.03
CA GLU A 120 -9.52 0.00 7.20
C GLU A 120 -8.14 -0.52 7.54
N VAL A 121 -7.88 -0.72 8.83
CA VAL A 121 -6.64 -1.34 9.32
C VAL A 121 -7.00 -2.46 10.28
N TYR A 122 -6.32 -3.60 10.11
CA TYR A 122 -6.49 -4.79 10.94
C TYR A 122 -5.17 -5.15 11.59
N THR A 123 -5.21 -5.60 12.84
CA THR A 123 -4.01 -6.14 13.47
C THR A 123 -3.80 -7.58 13.01
N LEU A 124 -2.54 -7.93 12.72
CA LEU A 124 -2.14 -9.30 12.42
C LEU A 124 -1.24 -9.85 13.52
N LYS A 125 -1.19 -9.17 14.66
CA LYS A 125 -0.41 -9.63 15.80
C LYS A 125 -0.97 -10.96 16.29
N SER A 126 -0.07 -11.94 16.50
CA SER A 126 -0.46 -13.25 17.00
C SER A 126 -1.09 -13.14 18.39
N GLY A 127 -2.16 -13.87 18.60
CA GLY A 127 -2.86 -13.88 19.88
C GLY A 127 -4.37 -13.71 19.72
N PRO A 128 -5.09 -13.42 20.84
CA PRO A 128 -6.56 -13.39 20.84
C PRO A 128 -7.19 -12.34 19.94
N THR A 129 -6.46 -11.27 19.60
CA THR A 129 -7.00 -10.18 18.79
C THR A 129 -6.63 -10.28 17.31
N ALA A 130 -5.92 -11.36 16.91
CA ALA A 130 -5.44 -11.51 15.52
C ALA A 130 -6.61 -11.37 14.54
N GLY A 131 -6.42 -10.50 13.53
CA GLY A 131 -7.41 -10.27 12.49
C GLY A 131 -8.51 -9.27 12.83
N GLN A 132 -8.48 -8.65 14.01
CA GLN A 132 -9.49 -7.66 14.38
C GLN A 132 -9.19 -6.30 13.72
N GLN A 133 -10.27 -5.62 13.35
CA GLN A 133 -10.16 -4.26 12.83
C GLN A 133 -9.83 -3.28 13.96
N ILE A 134 -8.84 -2.43 13.76
CA ILE A 134 -8.37 -1.47 14.77
C ILE A 134 -8.45 -0.02 14.30
N ALA A 135 -8.73 0.21 13.04
CA ALA A 135 -8.93 1.56 12.52
C ALA A 135 -9.76 1.60 11.23
#